data_ed38e0b8c895243e5eebcecbec3eadd6
#
_entry.id   ed38e0b8c895243e5eebcecbec3eadd6
#
_cell.length_a   1.000
_cell.length_b   1.000
_cell.length_c   1.000
_cell.angle_alpha   90.00
_cell.angle_beta   90.00
_cell.angle_gamma   90.00
#
_symmetry.space_group_name_H-M   'P 1'
#
loop_
_entity.id
_entity.type
_entity.pdbx_description
1 polymer ?
#
loop_
_entity_poly.entity_id
_entity_poly.type
_entity_poly.pdbx_seq_one_letter_code
_entity_poly.pdbx_strand_id
1 'polypeptide(L)'
;MARSLHHRLRLPATSRACRLAIALALLVAAPKAVAQEALGPGLVPHGGGAEGNAGAADATAATVGQHPLEPALELAQRGLSQLRSTIKDYSCTVVKRERIDGKLGEHQYLFAKIRHEPFSVYLYFLAPEDVKGQEVIYVEGRNDGNMLAHAGSGVRAMVGTVSLKPNGALAMQGNRYAITEIGVENLARRLVEVAEHDKQFGECEVEFFPNAKVNGRICTCVQVVHPVPRRNFRFHLARVFIDDELLVPVRYEAYDWPHEEGGQPVLMEEYTYMNMKINQGFTDADFDPKNTAYKFGGE
;
A
#
# COMPACT_ATOMS: atom_id res chain seq x y z
N MET A 1 8.76 -81.22 -21.77
CA MET A 1 8.73 -80.40 -23.02
C MET A 1 7.82 -79.21 -22.81
N ALA A 2 8.40 -78.07 -22.49
CA ALA A 2 7.68 -76.85 -22.18
C ALA A 2 8.16 -75.79 -23.14
N ARG A 3 7.24 -75.13 -23.85
CA ARG A 3 7.51 -73.92 -24.63
C ARG A 3 6.87 -72.72 -23.95
N SER A 4 7.71 -71.79 -23.54
CA SER A 4 7.39 -70.45 -23.09
C SER A 4 6.90 -69.62 -24.23
N LEU A 5 5.79 -68.90 -24.03
CA LEU A 5 5.31 -67.82 -24.90
C LEU A 5 5.33 -66.52 -24.11
N HIS A 6 6.28 -65.65 -24.45
CA HIS A 6 6.33 -64.27 -23.99
C HIS A 6 5.35 -63.44 -24.82
N HIS A 7 4.28 -62.97 -24.21
CA HIS A 7 3.41 -61.97 -24.79
C HIS A 7 3.92 -60.56 -24.32
N ARG A 8 4.52 -59.83 -25.25
CA ARG A 8 4.85 -58.40 -25.07
C ARG A 8 3.61 -57.59 -25.33
N LEU A 9 3.01 -57.03 -24.27
CA LEU A 9 2.02 -55.98 -24.36
C LEU A 9 2.70 -54.65 -24.70
N ARG A 10 2.41 -54.13 -25.89
CA ARG A 10 2.75 -52.76 -26.28
C ARG A 10 1.75 -51.80 -25.65
N LEU A 11 2.20 -50.91 -24.78
CA LEU A 11 1.46 -49.76 -24.30
C LEU A 11 1.47 -48.63 -25.36
N PRO A 12 0.36 -47.93 -25.59
CA PRO A 12 0.33 -46.82 -26.53
C PRO A 12 1.03 -45.58 -25.94
N ALA A 13 1.73 -44.87 -26.80
CA ALA A 13 2.40 -43.60 -26.50
C ALA A 13 1.39 -42.53 -26.12
N THR A 14 1.36 -42.15 -24.85
CA THR A 14 0.65 -41.00 -24.39
C THR A 14 1.41 -39.72 -24.74
N SER A 15 0.75 -38.84 -25.44
CA SER A 15 1.19 -37.51 -25.84
C SER A 15 1.80 -36.72 -24.66
N ARG A 16 3.03 -36.26 -24.85
CA ARG A 16 3.69 -35.30 -23.97
C ARG A 16 2.92 -33.98 -24.03
N ALA A 17 2.00 -33.77 -23.11
CA ALA A 17 1.50 -32.44 -22.81
C ALA A 17 2.63 -31.65 -22.15
N CYS A 18 3.02 -30.59 -22.82
CA CYS A 18 4.09 -29.67 -22.45
C CYS A 18 3.74 -28.99 -21.12
N ARG A 19 4.29 -29.46 -20.01
CA ARG A 19 4.31 -28.70 -18.76
C ARG A 19 5.48 -27.72 -18.83
N LEU A 20 5.21 -26.52 -19.30
CA LEU A 20 6.16 -25.42 -19.21
C LEU A 20 6.14 -24.90 -17.77
N ALA A 21 6.94 -25.52 -16.91
CA ALA A 21 7.30 -24.95 -15.62
C ALA A 21 8.33 -23.86 -15.87
N ILE A 22 7.91 -22.59 -15.91
CA ILE A 22 8.82 -21.45 -15.97
C ILE A 22 9.41 -21.28 -14.57
N ALA A 23 10.57 -21.89 -14.34
CA ALA A 23 11.42 -21.57 -13.23
C ALA A 23 12.10 -20.22 -13.53
N LEU A 24 11.64 -19.15 -12.87
CA LEU A 24 12.23 -17.82 -12.98
C LEU A 24 13.47 -17.76 -12.07
N ALA A 25 14.66 -17.97 -12.65
CA ALA A 25 15.92 -17.75 -11.97
C ALA A 25 16.14 -16.25 -11.72
N LEU A 26 16.25 -15.88 -10.45
CA LEU A 26 16.65 -14.55 -9.99
C LEU A 26 18.15 -14.35 -10.29
N LEU A 27 18.46 -13.51 -11.29
CA LEU A 27 19.76 -12.87 -11.38
C LEU A 27 19.71 -11.57 -10.56
N VAL A 28 20.37 -11.58 -9.42
CA VAL A 28 20.59 -10.39 -8.59
C VAL A 28 21.75 -9.62 -9.21
N ALA A 29 21.47 -8.54 -9.92
CA ALA A 29 22.46 -7.53 -10.26
C ALA A 29 22.34 -6.38 -9.27
N ALA A 30 23.42 -6.03 -8.58
CA ALA A 30 23.49 -4.94 -7.64
C ALA A 30 23.35 -3.58 -8.37
N PRO A 31 22.47 -2.66 -7.92
CA PRO A 31 22.38 -1.34 -8.52
C PRO A 31 23.37 -0.37 -7.89
N LYS A 32 23.97 0.45 -8.73
CA LYS A 32 24.71 1.66 -8.38
C LYS A 32 23.76 2.73 -7.85
N ALA A 33 24.18 3.39 -6.78
CA ALA A 33 23.47 4.51 -6.15
C ALA A 33 23.20 5.64 -7.15
N VAL A 34 21.92 6.04 -7.27
CA VAL A 34 21.51 7.31 -7.89
C VAL A 34 20.46 7.97 -7.01
N ALA A 35 20.87 9.17 -6.55
CA ALA A 35 20.04 10.28 -6.04
C ALA A 35 19.02 9.96 -4.93
N GLN A 36 19.54 10.01 -3.72
CA GLN A 36 18.78 10.17 -2.50
C GLN A 36 18.67 11.67 -2.18
N GLU A 37 17.76 12.36 -2.89
CA GLU A 37 17.32 13.71 -2.53
C GLU A 37 15.82 13.77 -2.66
N ALA A 38 15.13 13.79 -1.51
CA ALA A 38 13.84 14.41 -1.22
C ALA A 38 12.97 13.71 -0.17
N LEU A 39 13.51 12.91 0.74
CA LEU A 39 12.80 12.57 1.96
C LEU A 39 13.79 12.72 3.11
N GLY A 40 13.72 13.84 3.80
CA GLY A 40 14.47 14.06 5.02
C GLY A 40 14.18 12.97 6.06
N PRO A 41 15.14 12.66 6.94
CA PRO A 41 14.97 11.64 7.96
C PRO A 41 13.75 11.96 8.80
N GLY A 42 12.87 10.95 8.97
CA GLY A 42 11.68 11.07 9.81
C GLY A 42 12.06 11.63 11.18
N LEU A 43 11.22 12.50 11.69
CA LEU A 43 11.30 13.05 13.04
C LEU A 43 11.44 11.92 14.06
N VAL A 44 12.65 11.68 14.52
CA VAL A 44 12.92 10.88 15.72
C VAL A 44 12.87 11.86 16.88
N PRO A 45 12.00 11.71 17.85
CA PRO A 45 12.09 12.51 19.06
C PRO A 45 13.32 12.08 19.88
N HIS A 46 14.37 12.88 19.83
CA HIS A 46 15.42 12.79 20.83
C HIS A 46 14.86 13.34 22.14
N GLY A 47 14.81 12.51 23.16
CA GLY A 47 14.66 12.97 24.54
C GLY A 47 15.86 13.83 24.93
N GLY A 48 15.64 15.12 25.06
CA GLY A 48 16.60 16.08 25.56
C GLY A 48 15.83 17.31 26.02
N GLY A 49 15.78 17.54 27.34
CA GLY A 49 15.13 18.67 27.96
C GLY A 49 15.71 19.99 27.48
N ALA A 50 14.86 20.94 27.20
CA ALA A 50 15.12 22.36 27.23
C ALA A 50 13.83 23.11 27.52
N GLU A 51 13.82 23.83 28.60
CA GLU A 51 12.81 24.80 29.02
C GLU A 51 12.65 25.91 27.96
N GLY A 52 11.41 26.30 27.67
CA GLY A 52 11.17 27.47 26.81
C GLY A 52 9.71 27.64 26.39
N ASN A 53 8.91 28.18 27.29
CA ASN A 53 7.80 29.12 27.12
C ASN A 53 6.70 28.90 26.07
N ALA A 54 5.53 28.64 26.61
CA ALA A 54 4.15 28.97 26.32
C ALA A 54 3.75 29.48 24.94
N GLY A 55 2.96 28.65 24.29
CA GLY A 55 1.94 28.96 23.29
C GLY A 55 0.99 27.77 23.26
N ALA A 56 0.16 27.64 24.30
CA ALA A 56 -0.82 26.56 24.41
C ALA A 56 -1.95 26.78 23.39
N ALA A 57 -1.89 26.11 22.24
CA ALA A 57 -3.08 25.77 21.51
C ALA A 57 -3.63 24.49 22.18
N ASP A 58 -4.86 24.60 22.64
CA ASP A 58 -5.68 23.69 23.42
C ASP A 58 -5.54 22.21 22.96
N ALA A 59 -4.61 21.50 23.58
CA ALA A 59 -4.58 20.04 23.55
C ALA A 59 -5.77 19.61 24.38
N THR A 60 -6.84 19.19 23.73
CA THR A 60 -8.06 18.64 24.34
C THR A 60 -7.65 17.66 25.45
N ALA A 61 -7.78 18.11 26.68
CA ALA A 61 -7.55 17.31 27.87
C ALA A 61 -8.39 16.03 27.76
N ALA A 62 -7.72 14.88 27.76
CA ALA A 62 -8.39 13.59 27.81
C ALA A 62 -9.36 13.58 29.00
N THR A 63 -10.62 13.49 28.72
CA THR A 63 -11.68 13.40 29.74
C THR A 63 -11.42 12.11 30.52
N VAL A 64 -11.34 12.21 31.84
CA VAL A 64 -11.08 11.05 32.71
C VAL A 64 -12.13 9.98 32.44
N GLY A 65 -11.70 8.84 31.89
CA GLY A 65 -12.54 7.70 31.52
C GLY A 65 -12.70 7.43 30.02
N GLN A 66 -12.20 8.30 29.14
CA GLN A 66 -12.27 8.09 27.69
C GLN A 66 -11.05 7.28 27.19
N HIS A 67 -11.27 6.35 26.25
CA HIS A 67 -10.20 5.54 25.68
C HIS A 67 -9.21 6.43 24.91
N PRO A 68 -7.88 6.23 24.99
CA PRO A 68 -6.88 7.06 24.32
C PRO A 68 -7.07 7.22 22.80
N LEU A 69 -7.64 6.19 22.14
CA LEU A 69 -7.93 6.22 20.69
C LEU A 69 -9.16 7.07 20.32
N GLU A 70 -10.00 7.47 21.25
CA GLU A 70 -11.26 8.16 20.93
C GLU A 70 -11.06 9.43 20.10
N PRO A 71 -10.15 10.35 20.46
CA PRO A 71 -9.92 11.57 19.68
C PRO A 71 -9.40 11.27 18.28
N ALA A 72 -8.54 10.25 18.13
CA ALA A 72 -8.01 9.82 16.83
C ALA A 72 -9.09 9.17 15.97
N LEU A 73 -9.95 8.35 16.56
CA LEU A 73 -11.08 7.73 15.89
C LEU A 73 -12.10 8.78 15.40
N GLU A 74 -12.46 9.75 16.24
CA GLU A 74 -13.33 10.85 15.84
C GLU A 74 -12.75 11.67 14.70
N LEU A 75 -11.45 11.95 14.72
CA LEU A 75 -10.75 12.64 13.62
C LEU A 75 -10.81 11.82 12.33
N ALA A 76 -10.54 10.52 12.40
CA ALA A 76 -10.58 9.62 11.25
C ALA A 76 -12.00 9.49 10.66
N GLN A 77 -13.03 9.37 11.49
CA GLN A 77 -14.42 9.30 11.06
C GLN A 77 -14.88 10.60 10.40
N ARG A 78 -14.54 11.75 10.96
CA ARG A 78 -14.81 13.07 10.34
C ARG A 78 -14.10 13.20 9.00
N GLY A 79 -12.81 12.85 8.93
CA GLY A 79 -12.02 12.86 7.70
C GLY A 79 -12.62 11.96 6.62
N LEU A 80 -13.02 10.73 6.97
CA LEU A 80 -13.66 9.80 6.04
C LEU A 80 -15.00 10.33 5.52
N SER A 81 -15.82 10.91 6.39
CA SER A 81 -17.10 11.52 6.00
C SER A 81 -16.91 12.70 5.05
N GLN A 82 -15.98 13.61 5.37
CA GLN A 82 -15.65 14.75 4.51
C GLN A 82 -15.09 14.29 3.16
N LEU A 83 -14.16 13.34 3.16
CA LEU A 83 -13.56 12.79 1.95
C LEU A 83 -14.64 12.25 1.00
N ARG A 84 -15.57 11.43 1.49
CA ARG A 84 -16.68 10.86 0.70
C ARG A 84 -17.61 11.93 0.12
N SER A 85 -17.81 13.03 0.84
CA SER A 85 -18.68 14.11 0.38
C SER A 85 -18.01 15.04 -0.62
N THR A 86 -16.68 15.22 -0.55
CA THR A 86 -15.97 16.29 -1.27
C THR A 86 -15.04 15.78 -2.37
N ILE A 87 -14.50 14.56 -2.26
CA ILE A 87 -13.55 14.01 -3.23
C ILE A 87 -14.22 12.85 -3.98
N LYS A 88 -14.39 13.01 -5.29
CA LYS A 88 -14.95 11.98 -6.17
C LYS A 88 -13.88 11.17 -6.86
N ASP A 89 -12.81 11.83 -7.24
CA ASP A 89 -11.66 11.27 -7.92
C ASP A 89 -10.41 12.11 -7.66
N TYR A 90 -9.26 11.53 -7.93
CA TYR A 90 -7.99 12.26 -7.85
C TYR A 90 -6.88 11.54 -8.61
N SER A 91 -5.86 12.31 -9.00
CA SER A 91 -4.55 11.77 -9.38
C SER A 91 -3.51 12.11 -8.32
N CYS A 92 -2.50 11.28 -8.18
CA CYS A 92 -1.38 11.49 -7.26
C CYS A 92 -0.16 10.66 -7.64
N THR A 93 0.96 10.93 -6.98
CA THR A 93 2.10 10.01 -6.92
C THR A 93 2.02 9.25 -5.62
N VAL A 94 1.90 7.92 -5.68
CA VAL A 94 2.00 7.04 -4.53
C VAL A 94 3.44 6.60 -4.38
N VAL A 95 4.02 6.82 -3.22
CA VAL A 95 5.30 6.22 -2.83
C VAL A 95 5.01 5.17 -1.79
N LYS A 96 5.41 3.93 -2.05
CA LYS A 96 5.22 2.83 -1.11
C LYS A 96 6.50 2.06 -0.86
N ARG A 97 6.61 1.51 0.33
CA ARG A 97 7.67 0.58 0.72
C ARG A 97 7.09 -0.45 1.68
N GLU A 98 7.33 -1.71 1.40
CA GLU A 98 6.70 -2.81 2.12
C GLU A 98 7.73 -3.87 2.52
N ARG A 99 7.52 -4.50 3.68
CA ARG A 99 8.24 -5.70 4.10
C ARG A 99 7.44 -6.93 3.71
N ILE A 100 7.99 -7.73 2.80
CA ILE A 100 7.41 -8.99 2.31
C ILE A 100 8.35 -10.13 2.70
N ASP A 101 7.83 -11.19 3.29
CA ASP A 101 8.58 -12.37 3.73
C ASP A 101 9.82 -12.00 4.57
N GLY A 102 9.65 -11.04 5.49
CA GLY A 102 10.70 -10.56 6.38
C GLY A 102 11.72 -9.60 5.75
N LYS A 103 11.66 -9.36 4.43
CA LYS A 103 12.59 -8.49 3.72
C LYS A 103 11.93 -7.16 3.36
N LEU A 104 12.52 -6.04 3.81
CA LEU A 104 12.09 -4.70 3.41
C LEU A 104 12.52 -4.43 1.97
N GLY A 105 11.54 -4.13 1.11
CA GLY A 105 11.75 -3.79 -0.30
C GLY A 105 12.34 -2.40 -0.52
N GLU A 106 12.52 -2.02 -1.76
CA GLU A 106 12.86 -0.65 -2.16
C GLU A 106 11.60 0.21 -2.23
N HIS A 107 11.77 1.53 -2.25
CA HIS A 107 10.67 2.44 -2.52
C HIS A 107 10.17 2.27 -3.95
N GLN A 108 8.87 2.08 -4.10
CA GLN A 108 8.19 2.08 -5.39
C GLN A 108 7.45 3.41 -5.56
N TYR A 109 7.58 4.00 -6.74
CA TYR A 109 6.93 5.24 -7.12
C TYR A 109 5.91 4.94 -8.21
N LEU A 110 4.66 5.32 -7.98
CA LEU A 110 3.56 5.05 -8.90
C LEU A 110 2.77 6.33 -9.15
N PHE A 111 2.52 6.64 -10.42
CA PHE A 111 1.45 7.58 -10.75
C PHE A 111 0.13 6.84 -10.65
N ALA A 112 -0.85 7.43 -9.97
CA ALA A 112 -2.17 6.84 -9.77
C ALA A 112 -3.27 7.78 -10.24
N LYS A 113 -4.30 7.22 -10.89
CA LYS A 113 -5.63 7.81 -11.03
C LYS A 113 -6.58 6.95 -10.23
N ILE A 114 -7.38 7.55 -9.36
CA ILE A 114 -8.34 6.84 -8.51
C ILE A 114 -9.68 7.57 -8.58
N ARG A 115 -10.75 6.83 -8.82
CA ARG A 115 -12.13 7.27 -8.74
C ARG A 115 -12.85 6.43 -7.70
N HIS A 116 -13.68 7.07 -6.87
CA HIS A 116 -14.34 6.38 -5.77
C HIS A 116 -15.56 5.57 -6.22
N GLU A 117 -16.35 6.07 -7.21
CA GLU A 117 -17.58 5.39 -7.62
C GLU A 117 -17.80 5.41 -9.15
N PRO A 118 -17.93 4.23 -9.81
CA PRO A 118 -17.51 2.94 -9.29
C PRO A 118 -16.02 2.97 -8.97
N PHE A 119 -15.57 2.21 -7.95
CA PHE A 119 -14.15 2.21 -7.57
C PHE A 119 -13.28 1.81 -8.77
N SER A 120 -12.39 2.71 -9.15
CA SER A 120 -11.58 2.54 -10.35
C SER A 120 -10.16 3.03 -10.07
N VAL A 121 -9.18 2.26 -10.52
CA VAL A 121 -7.76 2.54 -10.32
C VAL A 121 -7.01 2.34 -11.62
N TYR A 122 -6.17 3.30 -11.98
CA TYR A 122 -5.08 3.16 -12.94
C TYR A 122 -3.76 3.45 -12.24
N LEU A 123 -2.78 2.57 -12.39
CA LEU A 123 -1.42 2.73 -11.87
C LEU A 123 -0.42 2.67 -13.01
N TYR A 124 0.55 3.57 -12.98
CA TYR A 124 1.74 3.54 -13.82
C TYR A 124 2.98 3.58 -12.93
N PHE A 125 3.83 2.55 -13.01
CA PHE A 125 5.02 2.44 -12.18
C PHE A 125 6.15 3.30 -12.76
N LEU A 126 6.65 4.23 -11.94
CA LEU A 126 7.70 5.18 -12.30
C LEU A 126 9.09 4.67 -11.93
N ALA A 127 9.20 3.98 -10.80
CA ALA A 127 10.43 3.41 -10.23
C ALA A 127 10.10 2.30 -9.22
N PRO A 128 11.04 1.39 -8.89
CA PRO A 128 12.39 1.24 -9.47
C PRO A 128 12.38 0.67 -10.88
N GLU A 129 13.55 0.51 -11.49
CA GLU A 129 13.70 0.17 -12.92
C GLU A 129 13.12 -1.21 -13.27
N ASP A 130 13.09 -2.16 -12.34
CA ASP A 130 12.56 -3.52 -12.55
C ASP A 130 11.04 -3.57 -12.73
N VAL A 131 10.31 -2.56 -12.24
CA VAL A 131 8.85 -2.42 -12.38
C VAL A 131 8.43 -1.23 -13.24
N LYS A 132 9.37 -0.38 -13.63
CA LYS A 132 9.12 0.84 -14.39
C LYS A 132 8.39 0.57 -15.70
N GLY A 133 7.38 1.40 -15.97
CA GLY A 133 6.54 1.26 -17.15
C GLY A 133 5.47 0.17 -17.04
N GLN A 134 5.39 -0.55 -15.91
CA GLN A 134 4.25 -1.42 -15.64
C GLN A 134 2.99 -0.60 -15.48
N GLU A 135 1.89 -1.10 -16.02
CA GLU A 135 0.57 -0.48 -15.92
C GLU A 135 -0.42 -1.47 -15.32
N VAL A 136 -1.34 -0.97 -14.51
CA VAL A 136 -2.42 -1.77 -13.95
C VAL A 136 -3.71 -0.98 -13.98
N ILE A 137 -4.80 -1.62 -14.43
CA ILE A 137 -6.17 -1.08 -14.35
C ILE A 137 -7.04 -2.04 -13.56
N TYR A 138 -7.84 -1.47 -12.67
CA TYR A 138 -8.94 -2.16 -12.01
C TYR A 138 -10.18 -1.26 -12.03
N VAL A 139 -11.32 -1.82 -12.40
CA VAL A 139 -12.63 -1.15 -12.31
C VAL A 139 -13.60 -2.12 -11.67
N GLU A 140 -14.20 -1.70 -10.57
CA GLU A 140 -15.22 -2.49 -9.88
C GLU A 140 -16.40 -2.84 -10.82
N GLY A 141 -16.83 -4.10 -10.79
CA GLY A 141 -17.91 -4.58 -11.65
C GLY A 141 -17.54 -4.83 -13.11
N ARG A 142 -16.29 -4.59 -13.52
CA ARG A 142 -15.80 -4.89 -14.88
C ARG A 142 -14.80 -6.03 -14.90
N ASN A 143 -14.59 -6.61 -16.09
CA ASN A 143 -13.58 -7.65 -16.35
C ASN A 143 -13.71 -8.86 -15.39
N ASP A 144 -14.95 -9.27 -15.08
CA ASP A 144 -15.26 -10.37 -14.14
C ASP A 144 -14.61 -10.19 -12.75
N GLY A 145 -14.45 -8.92 -12.32
CA GLY A 145 -13.79 -8.55 -11.07
C GLY A 145 -12.27 -8.67 -11.09
N ASN A 146 -11.67 -8.92 -12.25
CA ASN A 146 -10.22 -8.99 -12.41
C ASN A 146 -9.62 -7.61 -12.72
N MET A 147 -8.36 -7.43 -12.33
CA MET A 147 -7.52 -6.35 -12.81
C MET A 147 -6.81 -6.75 -14.10
N LEU A 148 -6.47 -5.78 -14.93
CA LEU A 148 -5.57 -5.92 -16.07
C LEU A 148 -4.20 -5.40 -15.70
N ALA A 149 -3.15 -6.15 -16.03
CA ALA A 149 -1.77 -5.74 -15.80
C ALA A 149 -0.95 -5.91 -17.08
N HIS A 150 -0.12 -4.91 -17.39
CA HIS A 150 0.85 -4.93 -18.47
C HIS A 150 2.23 -4.60 -17.92
N ALA A 151 3.23 -5.42 -18.24
CA ALA A 151 4.60 -5.18 -17.78
C ALA A 151 5.30 -4.16 -18.69
N GLY A 152 6.05 -3.22 -18.09
CA GLY A 152 6.69 -2.13 -18.82
C GLY A 152 7.87 -2.55 -19.69
N SER A 153 8.58 -3.64 -19.34
CA SER A 153 9.79 -4.06 -20.02
C SER A 153 10.15 -5.52 -19.73
N GLY A 154 11.18 -6.02 -20.44
CA GLY A 154 11.74 -7.35 -20.25
C GLY A 154 10.86 -8.47 -20.81
N VAL A 155 11.17 -9.70 -20.42
CA VAL A 155 10.47 -10.92 -20.88
C VAL A 155 8.98 -10.89 -20.52
N ARG A 156 8.62 -10.25 -19.40
CA ARG A 156 7.22 -10.12 -18.97
C ARG A 156 6.39 -9.25 -19.91
N ALA A 157 6.98 -8.21 -20.52
CA ALA A 157 6.31 -7.36 -21.49
C ALA A 157 5.92 -8.12 -22.77
N MET A 158 6.67 -9.19 -23.11
CA MET A 158 6.38 -10.03 -24.28
C MET A 158 5.10 -10.88 -24.10
N VAL A 159 4.63 -11.06 -22.87
CA VAL A 159 3.38 -11.77 -22.58
C VAL A 159 2.15 -10.91 -22.90
N GLY A 160 2.35 -9.59 -23.02
CA GLY A 160 1.27 -8.63 -23.22
C GLY A 160 0.46 -8.36 -21.96
N THR A 161 -0.81 -8.01 -22.14
CA THR A 161 -1.73 -7.73 -21.03
C THR A 161 -2.30 -9.03 -20.47
N VAL A 162 -2.26 -9.14 -19.14
CA VAL A 162 -2.80 -10.29 -18.39
C VAL A 162 -3.97 -9.86 -17.50
N SER A 163 -4.96 -10.74 -17.37
CA SER A 163 -6.11 -10.58 -16.47
C SER A 163 -5.86 -11.37 -15.20
N LEU A 164 -5.88 -10.71 -14.04
CA LEU A 164 -5.52 -11.28 -12.75
C LEU A 164 -6.59 -10.98 -11.69
N LYS A 165 -6.88 -11.94 -10.83
CA LYS A 165 -7.68 -11.67 -9.62
C LYS A 165 -6.91 -10.73 -8.71
N PRO A 166 -7.51 -9.63 -8.18
CA PRO A 166 -6.82 -8.65 -7.33
C PRO A 166 -6.11 -9.26 -6.12
N ASN A 167 -6.70 -10.28 -5.50
CA ASN A 167 -6.16 -11.01 -4.35
C ASN A 167 -5.51 -12.35 -4.73
N GLY A 168 -5.29 -12.60 -6.03
CA GLY A 168 -4.62 -13.81 -6.51
C GLY A 168 -3.12 -13.79 -6.25
N ALA A 169 -2.50 -14.97 -6.16
CA ALA A 169 -1.09 -15.10 -5.82
C ALA A 169 -0.14 -14.29 -6.73
N LEU A 170 -0.44 -14.18 -8.03
CA LEU A 170 0.38 -13.38 -8.95
C LEU A 170 0.23 -11.88 -8.72
N ALA A 171 -1.00 -11.40 -8.45
CA ALA A 171 -1.26 -9.99 -8.17
C ALA A 171 -0.68 -9.57 -6.81
N MET A 172 -0.70 -10.47 -5.84
CA MET A 172 -0.17 -10.24 -4.49
C MET A 172 1.35 -10.42 -4.37
N GLN A 173 2.00 -10.92 -5.42
CA GLN A 173 3.45 -11.12 -5.39
C GLN A 173 4.16 -9.76 -5.19
N GLY A 174 4.85 -9.61 -4.06
CA GLY A 174 5.54 -8.37 -3.71
C GLY A 174 4.62 -7.23 -3.21
N ASN A 175 3.37 -7.53 -2.88
CA ASN A 175 2.40 -6.57 -2.34
C ASN A 175 1.76 -7.10 -1.06
N ARG A 176 1.58 -6.23 -0.07
CA ARG A 176 0.85 -6.55 1.18
C ARG A 176 -0.66 -6.47 1.00
N TYR A 177 -1.12 -5.60 0.11
CA TYR A 177 -2.54 -5.32 -0.12
C TYR A 177 -2.90 -5.44 -1.58
N ALA A 178 -4.12 -5.87 -1.84
CA ALA A 178 -4.67 -5.92 -3.18
C ALA A 178 -4.91 -4.51 -3.74
N ILE A 179 -4.94 -4.37 -5.07
CA ILE A 179 -5.23 -3.08 -5.72
C ILE A 179 -6.58 -2.50 -5.30
N THR A 180 -7.52 -3.32 -4.88
CA THR A 180 -8.84 -2.92 -4.35
C THR A 180 -8.76 -2.17 -3.01
N GLU A 181 -7.60 -2.22 -2.34
CA GLU A 181 -7.38 -1.56 -1.06
C GLU A 181 -6.55 -0.27 -1.17
N ILE A 182 -6.11 0.10 -2.37
CA ILE A 182 -5.34 1.33 -2.58
C ILE A 182 -6.23 2.57 -2.49
N GLY A 183 -5.64 3.70 -2.10
CA GLY A 183 -6.29 5.01 -2.09
C GLY A 183 -6.60 5.54 -0.70
N VAL A 184 -6.76 6.87 -0.64
CA VAL A 184 -6.93 7.57 0.64
C VAL A 184 -8.26 7.26 1.33
N GLU A 185 -9.32 6.94 0.58
CA GLU A 185 -10.60 6.52 1.17
C GLU A 185 -10.47 5.14 1.82
N ASN A 186 -9.87 4.18 1.11
CA ASN A 186 -9.62 2.85 1.67
C ASN A 186 -8.70 2.90 2.88
N LEU A 187 -7.65 3.74 2.84
CA LEU A 187 -6.78 3.96 3.98
C LEU A 187 -7.56 4.56 5.16
N ALA A 188 -8.34 5.63 4.95
CA ALA A 188 -9.15 6.25 6.01
C ALA A 188 -10.15 5.25 6.62
N ARG A 189 -10.86 4.48 5.80
CA ARG A 189 -11.77 3.41 6.26
C ARG A 189 -11.04 2.38 7.09
N ARG A 190 -9.88 1.93 6.63
CA ARG A 190 -9.05 0.95 7.34
C ARG A 190 -8.57 1.47 8.69
N LEU A 191 -8.18 2.74 8.77
CA LEU A 191 -7.79 3.37 10.03
C LEU A 191 -8.93 3.41 11.03
N VAL A 192 -10.16 3.71 10.59
CA VAL A 192 -11.36 3.66 11.42
C VAL A 192 -11.60 2.23 11.93
N GLU A 193 -11.60 1.23 11.04
CA GLU A 193 -11.81 -0.18 11.39
C GLU A 193 -10.78 -0.69 12.42
N VAL A 194 -9.51 -0.33 12.24
CA VAL A 194 -8.43 -0.74 13.16
C VAL A 194 -8.59 -0.02 14.51
N ALA A 195 -8.88 1.27 14.52
CA ALA A 195 -9.08 2.02 15.77
C ALA A 195 -10.30 1.53 16.57
N GLU A 196 -11.41 1.21 15.90
CA GLU A 196 -12.60 0.61 16.53
C GLU A 196 -12.30 -0.78 17.12
N HIS A 197 -11.49 -1.58 16.42
CA HIS A 197 -11.05 -2.87 16.93
C HIS A 197 -10.13 -2.70 18.14
N ASP A 198 -9.09 -1.86 18.02
CA ASP A 198 -8.06 -1.72 19.06
C ASP A 198 -8.60 -1.01 20.31
N LYS A 199 -9.64 -0.17 20.18
CA LYS A 199 -10.36 0.46 21.29
C LYS A 199 -11.00 -0.54 22.26
N GLN A 200 -11.21 -1.79 21.85
CA GLN A 200 -11.71 -2.85 22.75
C GLN A 200 -10.67 -3.30 23.78
N PHE A 201 -9.41 -2.89 23.60
CA PHE A 201 -8.28 -3.26 24.43
C PHE A 201 -7.63 -2.01 25.00
N GLY A 202 -7.66 -1.76 26.29
CA GLY A 202 -7.14 -0.53 26.91
C GLY A 202 -5.63 -0.30 26.83
N GLU A 203 -4.91 -0.99 25.96
CA GLU A 203 -3.44 -1.08 25.93
C GLU A 203 -2.84 -0.29 24.76
N CYS A 204 -3.08 1.03 24.68
CA CYS A 204 -2.43 1.88 23.67
C CYS A 204 -2.11 3.26 24.21
N GLU A 205 -1.11 3.88 23.62
CA GLU A 205 -0.70 5.27 23.82
C GLU A 205 -0.97 6.02 22.52
N VAL A 206 -1.53 7.22 22.61
CA VAL A 206 -1.85 8.05 21.43
C VAL A 206 -1.31 9.45 21.63
N GLU A 207 -0.54 9.92 20.65
CA GLU A 207 0.03 11.26 20.64
C GLU A 207 -0.29 11.97 19.34
N PHE A 208 -0.46 13.29 19.42
CA PHE A 208 -0.74 14.17 18.29
C PHE A 208 0.42 15.15 18.11
N PHE A 209 0.99 15.20 16.93
CA PHE A 209 2.05 16.11 16.56
C PHE A 209 1.55 17.05 15.46
N PRO A 210 1.14 18.28 15.80
CA PRO A 210 0.71 19.28 14.83
C PRO A 210 1.89 19.82 14.03
N ASN A 211 1.60 20.48 12.89
CA ASN A 211 2.57 21.13 12.02
C ASN A 211 3.64 20.19 11.40
N ALA A 212 3.36 18.88 11.36
CA ALA A 212 4.16 17.97 10.55
C ALA A 212 4.07 18.36 9.06
N LYS A 213 5.11 18.04 8.28
CA LYS A 213 5.12 18.37 6.85
C LYS A 213 5.28 17.12 6.01
N VAL A 214 4.39 16.94 5.03
CA VAL A 214 4.45 15.90 4.03
C VAL A 214 4.35 16.54 2.65
N ASN A 215 5.40 16.45 1.84
CA ASN A 215 5.44 17.03 0.49
C ASN A 215 4.96 18.50 0.44
N GLY A 216 5.41 19.30 1.41
CA GLY A 216 5.09 20.74 1.52
C GLY A 216 3.71 21.06 2.11
N ARG A 217 2.85 20.07 2.36
CA ARG A 217 1.55 20.26 3.03
C ARG A 217 1.71 20.17 4.55
N ILE A 218 0.94 20.96 5.26
CA ILE A 218 0.88 20.94 6.72
C ILE A 218 -0.07 19.83 7.14
N CYS A 219 0.36 19.03 8.08
CA CYS A 219 -0.35 17.83 8.54
C CYS A 219 -0.32 17.75 10.07
N THR A 220 -1.33 17.11 10.62
CA THR A 220 -1.30 16.57 11.98
C THR A 220 -0.88 15.11 11.90
N CYS A 221 0.24 14.76 12.58
CA CYS A 221 0.64 13.36 12.73
C CYS A 221 0.00 12.78 13.98
N VAL A 222 -0.76 11.71 13.81
CA VAL A 222 -1.30 10.88 14.90
C VAL A 222 -0.41 9.66 15.03
N GLN A 223 0.20 9.49 16.20
CA GLN A 223 1.00 8.32 16.55
C GLN A 223 0.23 7.44 17.52
N VAL A 224 0.16 6.15 17.22
CA VAL A 224 -0.44 5.13 18.07
C VAL A 224 0.62 4.10 18.40
N VAL A 225 0.80 3.78 19.68
CA VAL A 225 1.76 2.78 20.17
C VAL A 225 1.01 1.71 20.98
N HIS A 226 1.27 0.45 20.65
CA HIS A 226 0.91 -0.70 21.45
C HIS A 226 2.20 -1.22 22.14
N PRO A 227 2.47 -0.87 23.40
CA PRO A 227 3.76 -1.16 24.02
C PRO A 227 3.99 -2.66 24.23
N VAL A 228 2.92 -3.42 24.44
CA VAL A 228 3.00 -4.87 24.69
C VAL A 228 2.55 -5.67 23.48
N PRO A 229 3.36 -6.62 22.96
CA PRO A 229 2.97 -7.45 21.83
C PRO A 229 1.79 -8.35 22.22
N ARG A 230 0.70 -8.28 21.44
CA ARG A 230 -0.50 -9.10 21.55
C ARG A 230 -0.89 -9.61 20.17
N ARG A 231 -1.48 -10.78 20.10
CA ARG A 231 -1.94 -11.38 18.82
C ARG A 231 -3.04 -10.59 18.12
N ASN A 232 -3.78 -9.78 18.86
CA ASN A 232 -4.86 -8.94 18.35
C ASN A 232 -4.37 -7.61 17.77
N PHE A 233 -3.15 -7.16 18.08
CA PHE A 233 -2.59 -5.94 17.52
C PHE A 233 -1.82 -6.23 16.24
N ARG A 234 -1.98 -5.36 15.25
CA ARG A 234 -1.38 -5.50 13.91
C ARG A 234 -0.03 -4.82 13.80
N PHE A 235 0.30 -3.92 14.73
CA PHE A 235 1.52 -3.13 14.75
C PHE A 235 1.91 -2.79 16.20
N HIS A 236 3.16 -2.52 16.39
CA HIS A 236 3.68 -1.90 17.61
C HIS A 236 3.48 -0.39 17.59
N LEU A 237 3.86 0.26 16.49
CA LEU A 237 3.76 1.70 16.30
C LEU A 237 3.18 1.99 14.92
N ALA A 238 2.21 2.88 14.86
CA ALA A 238 1.70 3.43 13.62
C ALA A 238 1.75 4.97 13.66
N ARG A 239 2.05 5.59 12.52
CA ARG A 239 1.96 7.03 12.30
C ARG A 239 1.07 7.31 11.12
N VAL A 240 0.10 8.18 11.31
CA VAL A 240 -0.81 8.65 10.27
C VAL A 240 -0.66 10.15 10.16
N PHE A 241 -0.29 10.63 8.99
CA PHE A 241 -0.20 12.07 8.70
C PHE A 241 -1.46 12.49 7.96
N ILE A 242 -2.27 13.30 8.62
CA ILE A 242 -3.54 13.80 8.11
C ILE A 242 -3.32 15.23 7.63
N ASP A 243 -3.61 15.49 6.37
CA ASP A 243 -3.56 16.81 5.79
C ASP A 243 -4.59 17.73 6.48
N ASP A 244 -4.14 18.84 7.05
CA ASP A 244 -5.00 19.71 7.88
C ASP A 244 -6.08 20.46 7.09
N GLU A 245 -5.89 20.63 5.77
CA GLU A 245 -6.85 21.31 4.90
C GLU A 245 -7.89 20.32 4.34
N LEU A 246 -7.42 19.18 3.83
CA LEU A 246 -8.28 18.19 3.17
C LEU A 246 -8.87 17.17 4.14
N LEU A 247 -8.33 17.04 5.34
CA LEU A 247 -8.64 15.99 6.34
C LEU A 247 -8.51 14.57 5.79
N VAL A 248 -7.54 14.35 4.89
CA VAL A 248 -7.24 13.02 4.33
C VAL A 248 -5.90 12.50 4.84
N PRO A 249 -5.76 11.18 5.06
CA PRO A 249 -4.49 10.58 5.40
C PRO A 249 -3.58 10.57 4.16
N VAL A 250 -2.54 11.40 4.17
CA VAL A 250 -1.59 11.54 3.05
C VAL A 250 -0.31 10.72 3.26
N ARG A 251 -0.02 10.26 4.48
CA ARG A 251 1.07 9.34 4.79
C ARG A 251 0.68 8.40 5.92
N TYR A 252 1.09 7.16 5.79
CA TYR A 252 0.92 6.10 6.79
C TYR A 252 2.22 5.31 6.92
N GLU A 253 2.61 5.02 8.15
CA GLU A 253 3.73 4.16 8.49
C GLU A 253 3.29 3.17 9.57
N ALA A 254 3.71 1.91 9.44
CA ALA A 254 3.51 0.91 10.48
C ALA A 254 4.79 0.14 10.77
N TYR A 255 5.02 -0.11 12.03
CA TYR A 255 6.20 -0.78 12.55
C TYR A 255 5.81 -1.96 13.45
N ASP A 256 6.50 -3.05 13.32
CA ASP A 256 6.44 -4.19 14.21
C ASP A 256 7.28 -3.96 15.46
N TRP A 257 7.10 -4.82 16.47
CA TRP A 257 7.91 -4.76 17.70
C TRP A 257 9.39 -4.95 17.41
N PRO A 258 10.27 -4.30 18.20
CA PRO A 258 11.69 -4.55 18.13
C PRO A 258 12.01 -6.04 18.30
N HIS A 259 13.03 -6.52 17.59
CA HIS A 259 13.49 -7.91 17.75
C HIS A 259 14.16 -8.17 19.10
N GLU A 260 14.69 -7.12 19.72
CA GLU A 260 15.38 -7.16 21.02
C GLU A 260 14.84 -6.04 21.91
N GLU A 261 14.85 -6.25 23.23
CA GLU A 261 14.43 -5.26 24.19
C GLU A 261 15.26 -3.97 24.06
N GLY A 262 14.61 -2.80 23.98
CA GLY A 262 15.26 -1.52 23.75
C GLY A 262 15.75 -1.30 22.30
N GLY A 263 15.47 -2.22 21.39
CA GLY A 263 15.76 -2.09 19.96
C GLY A 263 14.84 -1.08 19.26
N GLN A 264 15.13 -0.79 17.99
CA GLN A 264 14.29 0.07 17.18
C GLN A 264 13.08 -0.71 16.60
N PRO A 265 11.89 -0.09 16.52
CA PRO A 265 10.74 -0.67 15.84
C PRO A 265 11.07 -1.04 14.39
N VAL A 266 10.52 -2.15 13.93
CA VAL A 266 10.82 -2.73 12.62
C VAL A 266 9.82 -2.23 11.57
N LEU A 267 10.25 -1.40 10.62
CA LEU A 267 9.37 -0.90 9.57
C LEU A 267 8.73 -2.06 8.79
N MET A 268 7.41 -2.09 8.77
CA MET A 268 6.60 -3.07 8.05
C MET A 268 6.12 -2.51 6.72
N GLU A 269 5.67 -1.28 6.73
CA GLU A 269 5.12 -0.61 5.56
C GLU A 269 5.09 0.90 5.72
N GLU A 270 5.21 1.59 4.60
CA GLU A 270 4.97 3.03 4.51
C GLU A 270 4.36 3.39 3.16
N TYR A 271 3.42 4.33 3.18
CA TYR A 271 2.72 4.84 2.00
C TYR A 271 2.63 6.34 2.09
N THR A 272 2.91 7.04 0.98
CA THR A 272 2.76 8.49 0.88
C THR A 272 2.05 8.84 -0.40
N TYR A 273 1.00 9.66 -0.31
CA TYR A 273 0.23 10.21 -1.43
C TYR A 273 0.69 11.65 -1.67
N MET A 274 1.48 11.86 -2.71
CA MET A 274 2.07 13.16 -3.03
C MET A 274 1.41 13.79 -4.24
N ASN A 275 1.48 15.13 -4.36
CA ASN A 275 1.01 15.88 -5.52
C ASN A 275 -0.45 15.58 -5.88
N MET A 276 -1.29 15.38 -4.86
CA MET A 276 -2.70 15.03 -5.05
C MET A 276 -3.46 16.18 -5.73
N LYS A 277 -4.15 15.81 -6.82
CA LYS A 277 -5.07 16.70 -7.56
C LYS A 277 -6.46 16.09 -7.49
N ILE A 278 -7.32 16.67 -6.67
CA ILE A 278 -8.67 16.16 -6.43
C ILE A 278 -9.66 16.63 -7.51
N ASN A 279 -10.74 15.86 -7.70
CA ASN A 279 -11.89 16.17 -8.55
C ASN A 279 -11.50 16.53 -9.99
N GLN A 280 -10.68 15.65 -10.60
CA GLN A 280 -10.22 15.82 -11.98
C GLN A 280 -11.30 15.52 -13.01
N GLY A 281 -12.45 14.98 -12.59
CA GLY A 281 -13.57 14.61 -13.45
C GLY A 281 -13.28 13.37 -14.30
N PHE A 282 -12.62 12.37 -13.74
CA PHE A 282 -12.30 11.13 -14.45
C PHE A 282 -13.56 10.40 -14.89
N THR A 283 -13.55 9.95 -16.13
CA THR A 283 -14.60 9.19 -16.81
C THR A 283 -14.19 7.72 -16.99
N ASP A 284 -15.06 6.92 -17.54
CA ASP A 284 -14.76 5.53 -17.90
C ASP A 284 -13.59 5.42 -18.90
N ALA A 285 -13.41 6.44 -19.75
CA ALA A 285 -12.30 6.47 -20.70
C ALA A 285 -10.91 6.56 -20.02
N ASP A 286 -10.85 7.11 -18.80
CA ASP A 286 -9.62 7.20 -18.03
C ASP A 286 -9.20 5.84 -17.43
N PHE A 287 -10.11 4.86 -17.42
CA PHE A 287 -9.89 3.51 -16.91
C PHE A 287 -10.18 2.44 -17.98
N ASP A 288 -10.22 2.85 -19.25
CA ASP A 288 -10.40 1.92 -20.37
C ASP A 288 -9.01 1.42 -20.84
N PRO A 289 -8.75 0.11 -20.90
CA PRO A 289 -7.51 -0.44 -21.44
C PRO A 289 -7.30 -0.09 -22.92
N LYS A 290 -8.35 0.32 -23.65
CA LYS A 290 -8.26 0.80 -25.03
C LYS A 290 -7.83 2.27 -25.14
N ASN A 291 -7.64 2.97 -24.04
CA ASN A 291 -7.11 4.33 -24.06
C ASN A 291 -5.72 4.34 -24.71
N THR A 292 -5.57 5.10 -25.79
CA THR A 292 -4.34 5.14 -26.60
C THR A 292 -3.12 5.69 -25.84
N ALA A 293 -3.32 6.31 -24.69
CA ALA A 293 -2.22 6.74 -23.81
C ALA A 293 -1.63 5.58 -22.98
N TYR A 294 -2.27 4.41 -22.97
CA TYR A 294 -1.88 3.24 -22.18
C TYR A 294 -1.34 2.13 -23.07
N LYS A 295 -0.60 1.19 -22.49
CA LYS A 295 0.06 0.09 -23.23
C LYS A 295 -0.66 -1.25 -23.13
N PHE A 296 -1.94 -1.28 -22.74
CA PHE A 296 -2.72 -2.52 -22.60
C PHE A 296 -3.11 -3.14 -23.96
N GLY A 297 -3.28 -2.32 -25.00
CA GLY A 297 -3.46 -2.80 -26.36
C GLY A 297 -2.10 -3.26 -26.90
N GLY A 298 -1.85 -4.57 -26.93
CA GLY A 298 -0.75 -5.08 -27.74
C GLY A 298 -1.03 -4.79 -29.22
N GLU A 299 -0.11 -4.13 -29.92
CA GLU A 299 -0.02 -4.22 -31.36
C GLU A 299 0.30 -5.66 -31.78
#